data_efd16322a165723941fc7d2102f6c4fc
#
_entry.id   efd16322a165723941fc7d2102f6c4fc
#
_cell.length_a   1.000
_cell.length_b   1.000
_cell.length_c   1.000
_cell.angle_alpha   90.00
_cell.angle_beta   90.00
_cell.angle_gamma   90.00
#
_symmetry.space_group_name_H-M   'P 1'
#
loop_
_entity.id
_entity.type
_entity.pdbx_description
1 polymer ?
#
loop_
_entity_poly.entity_id
_entity_poly.type
_entity_poly.pdbx_seq_one_letter_code
_entity_poly.pdbx_strand_id
1 'polypeptide(L)'
;SYIWRGQDLGGVSIQPSLGISYKGLSLGAWGSVGFESSDTKEFDLTLGYSTGGFSISVTDYWFNTQVPTNKYFKYGAHSTAHVFEAQVGYDFGPLAINWYTNFAGADGVKENGKRAYSSYLALSAPFSLGGLDWTVDVGMVPWETTFYNGYTSGFCVSDISLGAVKEIRVTDSFSVPAFAKVSVNPRTEGAYFTF
;
A
#
# COMPACT_ATOMS: atom_id res chain seq x y z
N SER A 1 3.46 -8.44 -10.90
CA SER A 1 2.11 -8.27 -10.31
C SER A 1 2.09 -7.06 -9.39
N TYR A 2 0.98 -6.38 -9.32
CA TYR A 2 0.74 -5.33 -8.33
C TYR A 2 -0.07 -5.92 -7.16
N ILE A 3 0.64 -6.31 -6.11
CA ILE A 3 0.03 -6.86 -4.88
C ILE A 3 0.12 -5.80 -3.79
N TRP A 4 -1.03 -5.42 -3.23
CA TRP A 4 -1.13 -4.43 -2.18
C TRP A 4 -2.00 -4.94 -1.03
N ARG A 5 -1.44 -5.01 0.18
CA ARG A 5 -2.15 -5.47 1.41
C ARG A 5 -2.88 -6.80 1.24
N GLY A 6 -2.24 -7.75 0.51
CA GLY A 6 -2.81 -9.06 0.22
C GLY A 6 -3.89 -9.08 -0.88
N GLN A 7 -4.05 -7.99 -1.63
CA GLN A 7 -4.95 -7.88 -2.77
C GLN A 7 -4.15 -7.88 -4.08
N ASP A 8 -4.63 -8.59 -5.08
CA ASP A 8 -4.14 -8.53 -6.45
C ASP A 8 -4.84 -7.37 -7.18
N LEU A 9 -4.10 -6.31 -7.48
CA LEU A 9 -4.58 -5.12 -8.18
C LEU A 9 -4.17 -5.08 -9.65
N GLY A 10 -3.43 -6.08 -10.14
CA GLY A 10 -3.10 -6.19 -11.55
C GLY A 10 -1.83 -6.97 -11.86
N GLY A 11 -1.63 -7.21 -13.13
CA GLY A 11 -0.49 -7.93 -13.68
C GLY A 11 0.79 -7.11 -13.76
N VAL A 12 1.46 -7.16 -14.88
CA VAL A 12 2.68 -6.39 -15.14
C VAL A 12 2.35 -4.90 -15.26
N SER A 13 3.06 -4.07 -14.51
CA SER A 13 2.81 -2.62 -14.49
C SER A 13 4.11 -1.82 -14.45
N ILE A 14 4.02 -0.56 -14.88
CA ILE A 14 5.05 0.46 -14.67
C ILE A 14 4.62 1.31 -13.48
N GLN A 15 5.50 1.46 -12.49
CA GLN A 15 5.20 2.13 -11.22
C GLN A 15 6.23 3.24 -10.94
N PRO A 16 6.12 4.41 -11.61
CA PRO A 16 7.00 5.54 -11.37
C PRO A 16 6.74 6.16 -10.00
N SER A 17 7.80 6.65 -9.37
CA SER A 17 7.71 7.43 -8.16
C SER A 17 8.63 8.65 -8.21
N LEU A 18 8.21 9.73 -7.56
CA LEU A 18 8.99 10.94 -7.38
C LEU A 18 8.74 11.49 -5.97
N GLY A 19 9.78 11.94 -5.29
CA GLY A 19 9.63 12.48 -3.95
C GLY A 19 10.69 13.50 -3.60
N ILE A 20 10.34 14.38 -2.68
CA ILE A 20 11.26 15.32 -2.04
C ILE A 20 11.09 15.22 -0.52
N SER A 21 12.18 15.45 0.20
CA SER A 21 12.14 15.49 1.66
C SER A 21 13.04 16.59 2.21
N TYR A 22 12.61 17.20 3.33
CA TYR A 22 13.38 18.21 4.03
C TYR A 22 13.03 18.21 5.52
N LYS A 23 14.03 17.99 6.38
CA LYS A 23 13.91 18.01 7.85
C LYS A 23 12.73 17.17 8.39
N GLY A 24 12.59 15.96 7.86
CA GLY A 24 11.52 15.03 8.24
C GLY A 24 10.21 15.19 7.46
N LEU A 25 9.94 16.35 6.87
CA LEU A 25 8.82 16.49 5.94
C LEU A 25 9.12 15.81 4.61
N SER A 26 8.13 15.18 4.03
CA SER A 26 8.19 14.53 2.71
C SER A 26 6.94 14.80 1.90
N LEU A 27 7.12 14.96 0.61
CA LEU A 27 6.05 14.96 -0.39
C LEU A 27 6.42 13.96 -1.46
N GLY A 28 5.55 13.00 -1.71
CA GLY A 28 5.73 11.95 -2.70
C GLY A 28 4.58 11.89 -3.69
N ALA A 29 4.88 11.50 -4.91
CA ALA A 29 3.93 11.09 -5.93
C ALA A 29 4.31 9.69 -6.39
N TRP A 30 3.32 8.82 -6.53
CA TRP A 30 3.49 7.47 -7.04
C TRP A 30 2.36 7.16 -8.01
N GLY A 31 2.60 6.30 -8.96
CA GLY A 31 1.56 5.86 -9.88
C GLY A 31 1.75 4.42 -10.30
N SER A 32 0.68 3.80 -10.78
CA SER A 32 0.69 2.47 -11.38
C SER A 32 -0.13 2.43 -12.64
N VAL A 33 0.48 1.94 -13.71
CA VAL A 33 -0.21 1.69 -15.00
C VAL A 33 0.10 0.29 -15.44
N GLY A 34 -0.89 -0.59 -15.38
CA GLY A 34 -0.82 -1.95 -15.91
C GLY A 34 -0.94 -1.98 -17.43
N PHE A 35 -0.47 -3.07 -18.04
CA PHE A 35 -0.52 -3.25 -19.50
C PHE A 35 -1.86 -3.79 -20.00
N GLU A 36 -2.67 -4.36 -19.11
CA GLU A 36 -4.00 -4.85 -19.48
C GLU A 36 -5.08 -3.81 -19.17
N SER A 37 -6.18 -3.86 -19.90
CA SER A 37 -7.29 -2.92 -19.72
C SER A 37 -8.03 -3.12 -18.40
N SER A 38 -7.95 -4.32 -17.84
CA SER A 38 -8.52 -4.70 -16.55
C SER A 38 -7.67 -4.31 -15.34
N ASP A 39 -6.39 -3.97 -15.57
CA ASP A 39 -5.48 -3.61 -14.50
C ASP A 39 -5.88 -2.28 -13.84
N THR A 40 -5.72 -2.22 -12.54
CA THR A 40 -5.89 -0.99 -11.78
C THR A 40 -4.88 0.07 -12.25
N LYS A 41 -5.39 1.27 -12.51
CA LYS A 41 -4.57 2.47 -12.76
C LYS A 41 -4.73 3.39 -11.57
N GLU A 42 -3.62 3.86 -11.04
CA GLU A 42 -3.58 4.55 -9.76
C GLU A 42 -2.59 5.70 -9.80
N PHE A 43 -2.93 6.77 -9.10
CA PHE A 43 -2.03 7.89 -8.86
C PHE A 43 -2.22 8.40 -7.43
N ASP A 44 -1.13 8.43 -6.67
CA ASP A 44 -1.13 8.75 -5.25
C ASP A 44 -0.29 9.99 -4.98
N LEU A 45 -0.77 10.83 -4.08
CA LEU A 45 -0.01 11.92 -3.48
C LEU A 45 0.08 11.72 -1.97
N THR A 46 1.29 11.70 -1.43
CA THR A 46 1.53 11.49 0.00
C THR A 46 2.28 12.68 0.59
N LEU A 47 1.72 13.26 1.64
CA LEU A 47 2.41 14.20 2.51
C LEU A 47 2.73 13.50 3.83
N GLY A 48 4.00 13.49 4.23
CA GLY A 48 4.46 12.79 5.43
C GLY A 48 5.38 13.62 6.30
N TYR A 49 5.51 13.19 7.55
CA TYR A 49 6.53 13.65 8.48
C TYR A 49 7.08 12.48 9.28
N SER A 50 8.41 12.44 9.44
CA SER A 50 9.07 11.40 10.25
C SER A 50 10.17 11.99 11.11
N THR A 51 10.32 11.44 12.31
CA THR A 51 11.40 11.82 13.25
C THR A 51 11.58 10.74 14.33
N GLY A 52 12.82 10.32 14.59
CA GLY A 52 13.16 9.42 15.71
C GLY A 52 12.38 8.10 15.74
N GLY A 53 12.13 7.49 14.57
CA GLY A 53 11.32 6.26 14.43
C GLY A 53 9.82 6.53 14.28
N PHE A 54 9.30 7.69 14.73
CA PHE A 54 7.90 8.06 14.54
C PHE A 54 7.64 8.52 13.10
N SER A 55 6.47 8.15 12.55
CA SER A 55 6.00 8.60 11.26
C SER A 55 4.50 8.88 11.28
N ILE A 56 4.10 9.89 10.52
CA ILE A 56 2.71 10.21 10.22
C ILE A 56 2.60 10.65 8.77
N SER A 57 1.54 10.24 8.07
CA SER A 57 1.30 10.71 6.71
C SER A 57 -0.19 10.77 6.37
N VAL A 58 -0.49 11.51 5.31
CA VAL A 58 -1.79 11.49 4.62
C VAL A 58 -1.52 11.19 3.16
N THR A 59 -2.25 10.21 2.62
CA THR A 59 -2.19 9.83 1.22
C THR A 59 -3.54 10.05 0.57
N ASP A 60 -3.53 10.71 -0.58
CA ASP A 60 -4.65 10.78 -1.53
C ASP A 60 -4.42 9.72 -2.60
N TYR A 61 -5.18 8.64 -2.54
CA TYR A 61 -5.22 7.59 -3.57
C TYR A 61 -6.26 7.96 -4.61
N TRP A 62 -5.90 7.97 -5.87
CA TRP A 62 -6.84 8.11 -6.97
C TRP A 62 -6.85 6.87 -7.84
N PHE A 63 -7.92 6.09 -7.74
CA PHE A 63 -8.12 4.88 -8.53
C PHE A 63 -8.93 5.18 -9.79
N ASN A 64 -8.31 5.00 -10.96
CA ASN A 64 -8.98 5.13 -12.25
C ASN A 64 -9.51 3.77 -12.73
N THR A 65 -10.40 3.17 -11.95
CA THR A 65 -10.98 1.85 -12.24
C THR A 65 -12.32 1.90 -12.97
N GLN A 66 -12.92 3.08 -13.12
CA GLN A 66 -14.26 3.22 -13.70
C GLN A 66 -14.29 4.19 -14.89
N VAL A 67 -14.43 3.64 -16.07
CA VAL A 67 -14.84 4.38 -17.26
C VAL A 67 -16.35 4.69 -17.14
N PRO A 68 -16.81 5.96 -17.29
CA PRO A 68 -16.23 7.03 -18.10
C PRO A 68 -15.68 8.22 -17.31
N THR A 69 -15.23 8.07 -16.08
CA THR A 69 -14.95 9.23 -15.23
C THR A 69 -13.48 9.42 -14.84
N ASN A 70 -12.56 9.49 -15.82
CA ASN A 70 -11.19 9.97 -15.63
C ASN A 70 -11.16 11.43 -15.16
N LYS A 71 -11.86 11.75 -14.05
CA LYS A 71 -11.95 13.11 -13.54
C LYS A 71 -11.17 13.20 -12.25
N TYR A 72 -9.84 13.42 -12.36
CA TYR A 72 -8.96 13.61 -11.23
C TYR A 72 -9.48 14.70 -10.26
N PHE A 73 -9.89 15.85 -10.74
CA PHE A 73 -10.35 16.97 -9.90
C PHE A 73 -11.80 16.86 -9.39
N LYS A 74 -12.35 15.65 -9.36
CA LYS A 74 -13.69 15.41 -8.81
C LYS A 74 -13.60 15.00 -7.35
N TYR A 75 -13.66 15.97 -6.44
CA TYR A 75 -13.56 15.76 -4.97
C TYR A 75 -14.91 15.78 -4.24
N GLY A 76 -16.03 15.78 -4.95
CA GLY A 76 -17.36 15.83 -4.33
C GLY A 76 -17.63 14.61 -3.45
N ALA A 77 -18.13 14.83 -2.24
CA ALA A 77 -18.52 13.77 -1.32
C ALA A 77 -19.47 12.76 -2.01
N HIS A 78 -19.27 11.47 -1.77
CA HIS A 78 -20.02 10.35 -2.35
C HIS A 78 -19.94 10.19 -3.88
N SER A 79 -19.10 10.96 -4.56
CA SER A 79 -18.95 10.90 -6.03
C SER A 79 -17.51 10.93 -6.51
N THR A 80 -16.57 11.06 -5.59
CA THR A 80 -15.13 11.04 -5.86
C THR A 80 -14.62 9.60 -6.03
N ALA A 81 -13.57 9.43 -6.85
CA ALA A 81 -12.76 8.21 -6.88
C ALA A 81 -11.52 8.29 -5.99
N HIS A 82 -11.33 9.42 -5.29
CA HIS A 82 -10.25 9.59 -4.33
C HIS A 82 -10.55 8.89 -3.02
N VAL A 83 -9.51 8.31 -2.41
CA VAL A 83 -9.54 7.77 -1.04
C VAL A 83 -8.46 8.50 -0.24
N PHE A 84 -8.82 9.06 0.89
CA PHE A 84 -7.87 9.74 1.78
C PHE A 84 -7.58 8.86 2.99
N GLU A 85 -6.32 8.46 3.12
CA GLU A 85 -5.83 7.62 4.20
C GLU A 85 -4.86 8.39 5.09
N ALA A 86 -5.06 8.28 6.40
CA ALA A 86 -4.08 8.70 7.40
C ALA A 86 -3.26 7.49 7.86
N GLN A 87 -1.96 7.69 8.05
CA GLN A 87 -1.06 6.70 8.61
C GLN A 87 -0.39 7.28 9.86
N VAL A 88 -0.20 6.44 10.87
CA VAL A 88 0.70 6.67 11.98
C VAL A 88 1.52 5.42 12.24
N GLY A 89 2.81 5.57 12.52
CA GLY A 89 3.69 4.44 12.73
C GLY A 89 4.86 4.74 13.65
N TYR A 90 5.48 3.66 14.08
CA TYR A 90 6.74 3.71 14.82
C TYR A 90 7.65 2.55 14.43
N ASP A 91 8.90 2.89 14.12
CA ASP A 91 9.98 1.95 13.86
C ASP A 91 10.87 1.80 15.10
N PHE A 92 10.86 0.60 15.68
CA PHE A 92 11.68 0.22 16.83
C PHE A 92 13.06 -0.34 16.41
N GLY A 93 13.33 -0.41 15.11
CA GLY A 93 14.49 -1.06 14.51
C GLY A 93 14.19 -2.51 14.12
N PRO A 94 14.08 -3.46 15.07
CA PRO A 94 13.76 -4.86 14.72
C PRO A 94 12.29 -5.09 14.34
N LEU A 95 11.40 -4.13 14.62
CA LEU A 95 9.97 -4.19 14.31
C LEU A 95 9.46 -2.78 14.03
N ALA A 96 8.79 -2.61 12.91
CA ALA A 96 7.98 -1.43 12.63
C ALA A 96 6.48 -1.78 12.75
N ILE A 97 5.72 -0.85 13.32
CA ILE A 97 4.27 -0.96 13.48
C ILE A 97 3.63 0.25 12.80
N ASN A 98 2.71 0.01 11.87
CA ASN A 98 2.00 1.08 11.15
C ASN A 98 0.50 0.83 11.20
N TRP A 99 -0.24 1.86 11.53
CA TRP A 99 -1.70 1.90 11.45
C TRP A 99 -2.14 2.86 10.35
N TYR A 100 -3.09 2.41 9.55
CA TYR A 100 -3.68 3.15 8.44
C TYR A 100 -5.18 3.22 8.62
N THR A 101 -5.81 4.34 8.24
CA THR A 101 -7.27 4.50 8.28
C THR A 101 -7.74 5.42 7.14
N ASN A 102 -8.67 4.93 6.33
CA ASN A 102 -9.38 5.75 5.35
C ASN A 102 -10.37 6.66 6.07
N PHE A 103 -10.14 7.96 6.03
CA PHE A 103 -10.99 8.91 6.76
C PHE A 103 -11.94 9.69 5.86
N ALA A 104 -11.70 9.75 4.55
CA ALA A 104 -12.53 10.46 3.58
C ALA A 104 -12.49 9.80 2.19
N GLY A 105 -13.35 10.27 1.29
CA GLY A 105 -13.41 9.83 -0.10
C GLY A 105 -14.21 8.53 -0.30
N ALA A 106 -13.81 7.75 -1.30
CA ALA A 106 -14.47 6.50 -1.73
C ALA A 106 -14.02 5.30 -0.87
N ASP A 107 -14.21 5.39 0.43
CA ASP A 107 -13.93 4.31 1.38
C ASP A 107 -14.92 3.14 1.22
N GLY A 108 -14.57 1.98 1.77
CA GLY A 108 -15.46 0.84 1.91
C GLY A 108 -16.61 1.08 2.88
N VAL A 109 -17.56 0.19 2.86
CA VAL A 109 -18.73 0.20 3.75
C VAL A 109 -18.80 -1.06 4.61
N LYS A 110 -19.52 -0.97 5.72
CA LYS A 110 -19.92 -2.08 6.57
C LYS A 110 -21.20 -2.72 6.03
N GLU A 111 -21.60 -3.88 6.59
CA GLU A 111 -22.84 -4.58 6.25
C GLU A 111 -24.08 -3.68 6.35
N ASN A 112 -24.08 -2.77 7.32
CA ASN A 112 -25.17 -1.82 7.52
C ASN A 112 -25.13 -0.61 6.56
N GLY A 113 -24.26 -0.62 5.55
CA GLY A 113 -24.10 0.43 4.54
C GLY A 113 -23.38 1.70 5.02
N LYS A 114 -22.96 1.77 6.28
CA LYS A 114 -22.21 2.93 6.79
C LYS A 114 -20.75 2.85 6.38
N ARG A 115 -20.09 4.01 6.27
CA ARG A 115 -18.65 4.11 6.05
C ARG A 115 -17.89 3.21 7.02
N ALA A 116 -16.96 2.41 6.49
CA ALA A 116 -16.21 1.47 7.29
C ALA A 116 -15.07 2.11 8.08
N TYR A 117 -14.58 3.27 7.62
CA TYR A 117 -13.26 3.79 8.04
C TYR A 117 -12.23 2.68 7.92
N SER A 118 -12.12 2.13 6.71
CA SER A 118 -11.32 0.96 6.41
C SER A 118 -9.91 1.14 6.93
N SER A 119 -9.49 0.24 7.81
CA SER A 119 -8.22 0.36 8.51
C SER A 119 -7.37 -0.87 8.30
N TYR A 120 -6.06 -0.67 8.42
CA TYR A 120 -5.06 -1.70 8.21
C TYR A 120 -3.94 -1.54 9.24
N LEU A 121 -3.59 -2.63 9.90
CA LEU A 121 -2.43 -2.70 10.79
C LEU A 121 -1.34 -3.50 10.09
N ALA A 122 -0.17 -2.91 9.91
CA ALA A 122 1.00 -3.58 9.36
C ALA A 122 2.10 -3.72 10.42
N LEU A 123 2.63 -4.93 10.52
CA LEU A 123 3.84 -5.25 11.26
C LEU A 123 4.93 -5.63 10.26
N SER A 124 6.14 -5.09 10.42
CA SER A 124 7.24 -5.32 9.49
C SER A 124 8.52 -5.57 10.27
N ALA A 125 9.18 -6.70 10.03
CA ALA A 125 10.40 -7.11 10.71
C ALA A 125 11.53 -7.32 9.69
N PRO A 126 12.48 -6.37 9.58
CA PRO A 126 13.64 -6.50 8.70
C PRO A 126 14.72 -7.36 9.34
N PHE A 127 15.46 -8.10 8.51
CA PHE A 127 16.67 -8.83 8.90
C PHE A 127 17.58 -9.06 7.69
N SER A 128 18.87 -9.35 7.93
CA SER A 128 19.83 -9.64 6.87
C SER A 128 20.28 -11.09 6.96
N LEU A 129 20.24 -11.80 5.84
CA LEU A 129 20.69 -13.20 5.75
C LEU A 129 21.23 -13.49 4.35
N GLY A 130 22.42 -14.12 4.29
CA GLY A 130 23.01 -14.56 3.01
C GLY A 130 23.37 -13.43 2.06
N GLY A 131 23.65 -12.22 2.57
CA GLY A 131 23.97 -11.04 1.76
C GLY A 131 22.75 -10.42 1.07
N LEU A 132 21.56 -10.75 1.53
CA LEU A 132 20.28 -10.16 1.14
C LEU A 132 19.65 -9.46 2.34
N ASP A 133 18.90 -8.39 2.06
CA ASP A 133 18.03 -7.75 3.03
C ASP A 133 16.61 -8.33 2.91
N TRP A 134 16.15 -8.91 4.00
CA TRP A 134 14.85 -9.59 4.08
C TRP A 134 13.88 -8.78 4.93
N THR A 135 12.59 -8.93 4.63
CA THR A 135 11.51 -8.40 5.46
C THR A 135 10.40 -9.43 5.56
N VAL A 136 9.94 -9.68 6.78
CA VAL A 136 8.68 -10.36 7.05
C VAL A 136 7.64 -9.31 7.36
N ASP A 137 6.52 -9.34 6.64
CA ASP A 137 5.38 -8.47 6.90
C ASP A 137 4.16 -9.29 7.32
N VAL A 138 3.37 -8.74 8.26
CA VAL A 138 2.05 -9.24 8.61
C VAL A 138 1.07 -8.08 8.57
N GLY A 139 0.01 -8.25 7.77
CA GLY A 139 -1.04 -7.26 7.59
C GLY A 139 -2.39 -7.75 8.06
N MET A 140 -3.11 -6.88 8.74
CA MET A 140 -4.37 -7.20 9.39
C MET A 140 -5.43 -6.14 9.11
N VAL A 141 -6.65 -6.58 8.83
CA VAL A 141 -7.84 -5.74 8.74
C VAL A 141 -8.58 -5.87 10.09
N PRO A 142 -8.69 -4.79 10.89
CA PRO A 142 -9.17 -4.89 12.28
C PRO A 142 -10.68 -5.06 12.40
N TRP A 143 -11.44 -4.65 11.40
CA TRP A 143 -12.90 -4.75 11.38
C TRP A 143 -13.45 -4.85 9.96
N GLU A 144 -14.73 -5.07 9.88
CA GLU A 144 -15.52 -5.23 8.66
C GLU A 144 -15.38 -4.03 7.70
N THR A 145 -15.07 -4.33 6.44
CA THR A 145 -14.99 -3.35 5.33
C THR A 145 -15.05 -4.04 3.98
N THR A 146 -15.66 -3.40 3.01
CA THR A 146 -15.63 -3.82 1.60
C THR A 146 -14.36 -3.37 0.87
N PHE A 147 -13.49 -2.59 1.51
CA PHE A 147 -12.30 -2.02 0.88
C PHE A 147 -11.16 -3.03 0.71
N TYR A 148 -10.97 -3.93 1.68
CA TYR A 148 -9.92 -4.93 1.66
C TYR A 148 -10.46 -6.33 1.44
N ASN A 149 -9.95 -7.04 0.41
CA ASN A 149 -10.27 -8.45 0.14
C ASN A 149 -11.77 -8.76 0.06
N GLY A 150 -12.55 -7.83 -0.48
CA GLY A 150 -14.00 -7.91 -0.48
C GLY A 150 -14.59 -7.69 0.92
N TYR A 151 -15.80 -8.18 1.11
CA TYR A 151 -16.52 -8.02 2.36
C TYR A 151 -15.92 -8.90 3.47
N THR A 152 -15.51 -8.28 4.58
CA THR A 152 -15.06 -8.99 5.79
C THR A 152 -15.98 -8.67 6.96
N SER A 153 -16.43 -9.69 7.70
CA SER A 153 -17.33 -9.56 8.83
C SER A 153 -16.63 -9.30 10.17
N GLY A 154 -15.37 -8.88 10.15
CA GLY A 154 -14.60 -8.62 11.37
C GLY A 154 -13.09 -8.65 11.13
N PHE A 155 -12.34 -8.91 12.21
CA PHE A 155 -10.90 -9.03 12.15
C PHE A 155 -10.44 -10.16 11.21
N CYS A 156 -9.44 -9.87 10.38
CA CYS A 156 -8.73 -10.92 9.63
C CYS A 156 -7.26 -10.55 9.40
N VAL A 157 -6.40 -11.58 9.27
CA VAL A 157 -5.06 -11.46 8.69
C VAL A 157 -5.23 -11.54 7.18
N SER A 158 -4.82 -10.49 6.47
CA SER A 158 -5.01 -10.38 5.02
C SER A 158 -3.71 -10.44 4.22
N ASP A 159 -2.56 -10.33 4.89
CA ASP A 159 -1.25 -10.44 4.24
C ASP A 159 -0.24 -11.05 5.22
N ILE A 160 0.45 -12.07 4.79
CA ILE A 160 1.68 -12.57 5.40
C ILE A 160 2.69 -12.68 4.27
N SER A 161 3.79 -11.95 4.36
CA SER A 161 4.73 -11.95 3.26
C SER A 161 6.19 -12.03 3.73
N LEU A 162 7.02 -12.57 2.85
CA LEU A 162 8.46 -12.61 2.94
C LEU A 162 9.05 -12.00 1.67
N GLY A 163 9.77 -10.91 1.82
CA GLY A 163 10.48 -10.24 0.73
C GLY A 163 11.98 -10.29 0.92
N ALA A 164 12.70 -10.26 -0.19
CA ALA A 164 14.14 -10.09 -0.22
C ALA A 164 14.52 -9.03 -1.25
N VAL A 165 15.50 -8.20 -0.91
CA VAL A 165 16.04 -7.16 -1.78
C VAL A 165 17.56 -7.33 -1.87
N LYS A 166 18.11 -7.07 -3.07
CA LYS A 166 19.54 -6.99 -3.31
C LYS A 166 19.84 -5.83 -4.23
N GLU A 167 20.74 -4.95 -3.79
CA GLU A 167 21.32 -3.94 -4.67
C GLU A 167 22.31 -4.59 -5.65
N ILE A 168 22.00 -4.50 -6.94
CA ILE A 168 22.91 -4.95 -8.03
C ILE A 168 23.66 -3.73 -8.53
N ARG A 169 24.94 -3.65 -8.22
CA ARG A 169 25.81 -2.59 -8.72
C ARG A 169 26.07 -2.81 -10.21
N VAL A 170 25.63 -1.88 -11.03
CA VAL A 170 25.83 -1.91 -12.49
C VAL A 170 27.08 -1.11 -12.88
N THR A 171 27.30 0.04 -12.26
CA THR A 171 28.49 0.88 -12.40
C THR A 171 28.94 1.41 -11.04
N ASP A 172 30.02 2.17 -10.99
CA ASP A 172 30.50 2.80 -9.74
C ASP A 172 29.51 3.83 -9.15
N SER A 173 28.65 4.39 -10.00
CA SER A 173 27.66 5.42 -9.62
C SER A 173 26.22 5.01 -9.81
N PHE A 174 25.96 3.76 -10.21
CA PHE A 174 24.61 3.30 -10.50
C PHE A 174 24.37 1.86 -10.02
N SER A 175 23.36 1.67 -9.20
CA SER A 175 22.86 0.37 -8.75
C SER A 175 21.38 0.22 -9.10
N VAL A 176 20.94 -1.01 -9.27
CA VAL A 176 19.54 -1.35 -9.48
C VAL A 176 19.10 -2.30 -8.36
N PRO A 177 18.06 -1.99 -7.59
CA PRO A 177 17.49 -2.94 -6.66
C PRO A 177 16.78 -4.05 -7.41
N ALA A 178 17.12 -5.29 -7.10
CA ALA A 178 16.36 -6.47 -7.48
C ALA A 178 15.63 -6.99 -6.25
N PHE A 179 14.36 -7.30 -6.40
CA PHE A 179 13.57 -7.81 -5.29
C PHE A 179 12.74 -9.04 -5.71
N ALA A 180 12.40 -9.85 -4.72
CA ALA A 180 11.41 -10.90 -4.85
C ALA A 180 10.59 -10.97 -3.57
N LYS A 181 9.29 -11.15 -3.68
CA LYS A 181 8.37 -11.22 -2.55
C LYS A 181 7.34 -12.32 -2.77
N VAL A 182 7.12 -13.13 -1.74
CA VAL A 182 6.00 -14.06 -1.63
C VAL A 182 5.01 -13.47 -0.65
N SER A 183 3.75 -13.38 -1.03
CA SER A 183 2.65 -12.95 -0.17
C SER A 183 1.56 -14.01 -0.15
N VAL A 184 1.02 -14.31 1.01
CA VAL A 184 -0.16 -15.14 1.17
C VAL A 184 -1.25 -14.36 1.88
N ASN A 185 -2.48 -14.52 1.40
CA ASN A 185 -3.66 -13.94 2.04
C ASN A 185 -4.47 -15.06 2.70
N PRO A 186 -4.37 -15.25 4.04
CA PRO A 186 -5.10 -16.34 4.71
C PRO A 186 -6.63 -16.19 4.61
N ARG A 187 -7.14 -14.98 4.40
CA ARG A 187 -8.58 -14.72 4.29
C ARG A 187 -9.17 -15.22 2.98
N THR A 188 -8.43 -15.06 1.87
CA THR A 188 -8.88 -15.44 0.52
C THR A 188 -8.22 -16.73 0.01
N GLU A 189 -7.30 -17.31 0.81
CA GLU A 189 -6.45 -18.46 0.43
C GLU A 189 -5.58 -18.17 -0.81
N GLY A 190 -5.36 -16.89 -1.12
CA GLY A 190 -4.53 -16.45 -2.23
C GLY A 190 -3.05 -16.50 -1.90
N ALA A 191 -2.22 -16.82 -2.91
CA ALA A 191 -0.77 -16.74 -2.84
C ALA A 191 -0.22 -16.02 -4.08
N TYR A 192 0.71 -15.11 -3.87
CA TYR A 192 1.21 -14.20 -4.90
C TYR A 192 2.73 -14.15 -4.88
N PHE A 193 3.31 -13.99 -6.07
CA PHE A 193 4.74 -13.79 -6.27
C PHE A 193 4.95 -12.45 -7.00
N THR A 194 5.85 -11.61 -6.46
CA THR A 194 6.22 -10.32 -7.06
C THR A 194 7.73 -10.26 -7.22
N PHE A 195 8.19 -9.78 -8.37
CA PHE A 195 9.61 -9.57 -8.69
C PHE A 195 9.75 -8.51 -9.77
#